data_5096490241fdea341a28288783e3461c
#
_entry.id   5096490241fdea341a28288783e3461c
#
_cell.length_a   1.000
_cell.length_b   1.000
_cell.length_c   1.000
_cell.angle_alpha   90.00
_cell.angle_beta   90.00
_cell.angle_gamma   90.00
#
_symmetry.space_group_name_H-M   'P 1'
#
loop_
_entity.id
_entity.type
_entity.pdbx_description
1 polymer ?
#
loop_
_entity_poly.entity_id
_entity_poly.type
_entity_poly.pdbx_seq_one_letter_code
_entity_poly.pdbx_strand_id
1 'polypeptide(L)'
;QSVKESEGGLFKPTDTLTLTCTVSGFSLSSYAMIWVRQAPGNGLEWIGGIGSSGSAYYASWAKSRSTITRNTNENTVILKMTSLTAADTATYFCARGGPGGSSGTDAFDPWGPGTLV
;
A
#
# COMPACT_ATOMS: atom_id res chain seq x y z
N GLN A 1 10.00 12.88 -8.61
CA GLN A 1 9.04 12.19 -7.74
C GLN A 1 9.00 10.72 -8.08
N SER A 2 9.10 9.88 -7.07
CA SER A 2 9.02 8.43 -7.28
C SER A 2 8.55 7.73 -6.01
N VAL A 3 8.02 6.53 -6.21
CA VAL A 3 7.71 5.60 -5.12
C VAL A 3 8.27 4.24 -5.49
N LYS A 4 8.60 3.44 -4.48
CA LYS A 4 9.13 2.11 -4.72
C LYS A 4 8.75 1.19 -3.56
N GLU A 5 8.17 0.05 -3.90
CA GLU A 5 7.86 -0.99 -2.95
C GLU A 5 9.11 -1.80 -2.62
N SER A 6 9.19 -2.32 -1.40
CA SER A 6 10.19 -3.31 -1.04
C SER A 6 9.89 -4.62 -1.77
N GLU A 7 10.90 -5.50 -1.85
CA GLU A 7 10.69 -6.80 -2.48
C GLU A 7 9.68 -7.63 -1.70
N GLY A 8 8.77 -8.25 -2.43
CA GLY A 8 7.93 -9.30 -1.92
C GLY A 8 8.68 -10.62 -1.90
N GLY A 9 7.99 -11.72 -2.09
CA GLY A 9 8.61 -13.04 -2.14
C GLY A 9 7.62 -14.14 -1.83
N LEU A 10 8.13 -15.30 -1.45
CA LEU A 10 7.30 -16.43 -1.06
C LEU A 10 6.95 -16.31 0.41
N PHE A 11 5.65 -16.37 0.69
CA PHE A 11 5.11 -16.40 2.03
C PHE A 11 4.32 -17.69 2.23
N LYS A 12 4.37 -18.22 3.43
CA LYS A 12 3.59 -19.39 3.81
C LYS A 12 2.22 -18.95 4.30
N PRO A 13 1.21 -19.82 4.23
CA PRO A 13 -0.07 -19.53 4.89
C PRO A 13 0.15 -19.15 6.35
N THR A 14 -0.63 -18.22 6.84
CA THR A 14 -0.56 -17.63 8.18
C THR A 14 0.62 -16.70 8.44
N ASP A 15 1.54 -16.56 7.50
CA ASP A 15 2.61 -15.56 7.61
C ASP A 15 2.05 -14.14 7.66
N THR A 16 2.90 -13.21 8.08
CA THR A 16 2.61 -11.78 8.02
C THR A 16 3.41 -11.18 6.87
N LEU A 17 2.70 -10.51 5.97
CA LEU A 17 3.32 -9.73 4.91
C LEU A 17 3.66 -8.35 5.46
N THR A 18 4.87 -7.86 5.19
CA THR A 18 5.26 -6.49 5.49
C THR A 18 5.90 -5.89 4.25
N LEU A 19 5.27 -4.88 3.68
CA LEU A 19 5.78 -4.17 2.52
C LEU A 19 6.03 -2.72 2.88
N THR A 20 7.16 -2.19 2.45
CA THR A 20 7.54 -0.80 2.67
C THR A 20 7.55 -0.06 1.34
N CYS A 21 6.88 1.08 1.30
CA CYS A 21 6.88 1.97 0.16
C CYS A 21 7.77 3.17 0.49
N THR A 22 8.84 3.36 -0.26
CA THR A 22 9.74 4.49 -0.10
C THR A 22 9.42 5.53 -1.14
N VAL A 23 9.19 6.77 -0.71
CA VAL A 23 8.84 7.87 -1.61
C VAL A 23 9.97 8.87 -1.70
N SER A 24 10.08 9.52 -2.85
CA SER A 24 11.09 10.53 -3.15
C SER A 24 10.46 11.68 -3.91
N GLY A 25 10.91 12.89 -3.62
CA GLY A 25 10.53 14.08 -4.37
C GLY A 25 9.24 14.74 -3.90
N PHE A 26 8.60 14.22 -2.86
CA PHE A 26 7.46 14.86 -2.24
C PHE A 26 7.35 14.45 -0.78
N SER A 27 6.53 15.19 -0.03
CA SER A 27 6.36 14.92 1.40
C SER A 27 5.09 14.10 1.65
N LEU A 28 5.20 13.09 2.52
CA LEU A 28 4.06 12.29 2.94
C LEU A 28 3.02 13.11 3.71
N SER A 29 3.43 14.24 4.29
CA SER A 29 2.47 15.09 5.01
C SER A 29 1.59 15.91 4.08
N SER A 30 1.85 15.88 2.77
CA SER A 30 1.08 16.64 1.77
C SER A 30 0.16 15.78 0.92
N TYR A 31 0.34 14.47 0.92
CA TYR A 31 -0.41 13.57 0.04
C TYR A 31 -0.84 12.31 0.76
N ALA A 32 -1.98 11.76 0.33
CA ALA A 32 -2.35 10.41 0.70
C ALA A 32 -1.49 9.41 -0.06
N MET A 33 -1.28 8.24 0.54
CA MET A 33 -0.65 7.11 -0.13
C MET A 33 -1.61 5.94 -0.06
N ILE A 34 -1.70 5.18 -1.14
CA ILE A 34 -2.59 4.04 -1.19
C ILE A 34 -1.83 2.76 -1.55
N TRP A 35 -2.39 1.66 -1.12
CA TRP A 35 -1.95 0.32 -1.48
C TRP A 35 -3.04 -0.37 -2.27
N VAL A 36 -2.67 -0.94 -3.41
CA VAL A 36 -3.56 -1.75 -4.25
C VAL A 36 -2.82 -3.02 -4.63
N ARG A 37 -3.56 -4.04 -5.04
CA ARG A 37 -2.97 -5.29 -5.53
C ARG A 37 -3.71 -5.77 -6.77
N GLN A 38 -3.04 -6.60 -7.53
CA GLN A 38 -3.61 -7.24 -8.72
C GLN A 38 -3.19 -8.69 -8.77
N ALA A 39 -4.17 -9.59 -8.63
CA ALA A 39 -3.96 -11.02 -8.80
C ALA A 39 -3.96 -11.36 -10.29
N PRO A 40 -3.30 -12.47 -10.69
CA PRO A 40 -3.30 -12.89 -12.10
C PRO A 40 -4.72 -13.02 -12.65
N GLY A 41 -4.96 -12.39 -13.80
CA GLY A 41 -6.26 -12.45 -14.48
C GLY A 41 -7.35 -11.57 -13.88
N ASN A 42 -7.07 -10.82 -12.82
CA ASN A 42 -8.03 -9.93 -12.16
C ASN A 42 -7.65 -8.47 -12.34
N GLY A 43 -8.60 -7.58 -12.07
CA GLY A 43 -8.34 -6.14 -12.03
C GLY A 43 -7.65 -5.72 -10.73
N LEU A 44 -7.37 -4.43 -10.64
CA LEU A 44 -6.80 -3.87 -9.42
C LEU A 44 -7.80 -3.96 -8.27
N GLU A 45 -7.31 -4.32 -7.11
CA GLU A 45 -8.09 -4.39 -5.89
C GLU A 45 -7.50 -3.43 -4.86
N TRP A 46 -8.32 -2.53 -4.36
CA TRP A 46 -7.91 -1.55 -3.38
C TRP A 46 -7.80 -2.20 -2.00
N ILE A 47 -6.70 -1.93 -1.31
CA ILE A 47 -6.45 -2.47 0.04
C ILE A 47 -6.75 -1.43 1.09
N GLY A 48 -6.19 -0.25 0.93
CA GLY A 48 -6.35 0.84 1.88
C GLY A 48 -5.37 1.94 1.60
N GLY A 49 -5.30 2.90 2.50
CA GLY A 49 -4.40 4.01 2.37
C GLY A 49 -4.18 4.74 3.67
N ILE A 50 -3.36 5.76 3.61
CA ILE A 50 -3.12 6.64 4.74
C ILE A 50 -3.17 8.07 4.21
N GLY A 51 -3.98 8.90 4.84
CA GLY A 51 -4.15 10.28 4.45
C GLY A 51 -2.95 11.14 4.83
N SER A 52 -2.93 12.35 4.32
CA SER A 52 -1.85 13.30 4.61
C SER A 52 -1.77 13.63 6.11
N SER A 53 -2.88 13.51 6.83
CA SER A 53 -2.93 13.72 8.28
C SER A 53 -2.42 12.53 9.09
N GLY A 54 -2.19 11.39 8.45
CA GLY A 54 -1.73 10.18 9.13
C GLY A 54 -2.84 9.21 9.50
N SER A 55 -4.09 9.49 9.13
CA SER A 55 -5.21 8.59 9.41
C SER A 55 -5.29 7.52 8.35
N ALA A 56 -5.30 6.25 8.77
CA ALA A 56 -5.41 5.11 7.86
C ALA A 56 -6.87 4.75 7.62
N TYR A 57 -7.13 4.17 6.45
CA TYR A 57 -8.46 3.69 6.07
C TYR A 57 -8.28 2.44 5.20
N TYR A 58 -9.26 1.55 5.19
CA TYR A 58 -9.13 0.22 4.61
C TYR A 58 -10.35 -0.20 3.83
N ALA A 59 -10.14 -1.04 2.82
CA ALA A 59 -11.24 -1.78 2.21
C ALA A 59 -11.86 -2.71 3.27
N SER A 60 -13.16 -2.95 3.15
CA SER A 60 -13.88 -3.76 4.15
C SER A 60 -13.28 -5.16 4.32
N TRP A 61 -12.82 -5.78 3.22
CA TRP A 61 -12.21 -7.12 3.27
C TRP A 61 -10.85 -7.13 3.96
N ALA A 62 -10.14 -5.99 3.96
CA ALA A 62 -8.77 -5.89 4.45
C ALA A 62 -8.69 -5.40 5.90
N LYS A 63 -9.73 -4.76 6.38
CA LYS A 63 -9.72 -4.01 7.63
C LYS A 63 -9.32 -4.84 8.84
N SER A 64 -9.77 -6.08 8.91
CA SER A 64 -9.55 -6.91 10.10
C SER A 64 -8.14 -7.46 10.22
N ARG A 65 -7.36 -7.45 9.13
CA ARG A 65 -6.03 -8.07 9.12
C ARG A 65 -4.94 -7.20 8.53
N SER A 66 -5.23 -5.93 8.26
CA SER A 66 -4.27 -5.01 7.64
C SER A 66 -4.01 -3.81 8.53
N THR A 67 -2.78 -3.33 8.50
CA THR A 67 -2.35 -2.11 9.17
C THR A 67 -1.49 -1.31 8.21
N ILE A 68 -1.80 -0.05 8.02
CA ILE A 68 -1.01 0.88 7.21
C ILE A 68 -0.51 1.98 8.12
N THR A 69 0.80 2.17 8.15
CA THR A 69 1.46 3.19 8.95
C THR A 69 2.44 3.96 8.08
N ARG A 70 2.94 5.07 8.59
CA ARG A 70 3.95 5.85 7.87
C ARG A 70 5.02 6.36 8.83
N ASN A 71 6.18 6.65 8.27
CA ASN A 71 7.26 7.36 8.94
C ASN A 71 7.65 8.55 8.07
N THR A 72 7.21 9.75 8.47
CA THR A 72 7.46 10.95 7.70
C THR A 72 8.94 11.34 7.69
N ASN A 73 9.69 10.97 8.72
CA ASN A 73 11.13 11.24 8.76
C ASN A 73 11.91 10.43 7.73
N GLU A 74 11.45 9.22 7.45
CA GLU A 74 12.09 8.32 6.49
C GLU A 74 11.39 8.33 5.13
N ASN A 75 10.27 9.04 5.01
CA ASN A 75 9.45 9.05 3.80
C ASN A 75 9.02 7.64 3.39
N THR A 76 8.54 6.85 4.35
CA THR A 76 8.09 5.49 4.09
C THR A 76 6.64 5.29 4.54
N VAL A 77 5.95 4.41 3.82
CA VAL A 77 4.61 3.93 4.17
C VAL A 77 4.69 2.41 4.22
N ILE A 78 4.14 1.82 5.26
CA ILE A 78 4.26 0.38 5.52
C ILE A 78 2.88 -0.24 5.52
N LEU A 79 2.73 -1.30 4.71
CA LEU A 79 1.56 -2.18 4.75
C LEU A 79 1.95 -3.47 5.47
N LYS A 80 1.19 -3.81 6.49
CA LYS A 80 1.31 -5.09 7.19
C LYS A 80 -0.02 -5.83 7.06
N MET A 81 0.04 -7.07 6.60
CA MET A 81 -1.15 -7.90 6.43
C MET A 81 -0.90 -9.25 7.05
N THR A 82 -1.79 -9.67 7.93
CA THR A 82 -1.66 -10.93 8.67
C THR A 82 -2.53 -12.02 8.04
N SER A 83 -2.34 -13.26 8.52
CA SER A 83 -3.18 -14.41 8.16
C SER A 83 -3.24 -14.64 6.64
N LEU A 84 -2.09 -14.63 5.99
CA LEU A 84 -1.99 -14.79 4.55
C LEU A 84 -2.52 -16.15 4.09
N THR A 85 -3.18 -16.16 2.93
CA THR A 85 -3.61 -17.37 2.24
C THR A 85 -3.19 -17.29 0.77
N ALA A 86 -3.43 -18.36 0.01
CA ALA A 86 -3.14 -18.36 -1.42
C ALA A 86 -3.90 -17.26 -2.17
N ALA A 87 -5.04 -16.84 -1.64
CA ALA A 87 -5.83 -15.76 -2.24
C ALA A 87 -5.11 -14.40 -2.20
N ASP A 88 -4.07 -14.27 -1.39
CA ASP A 88 -3.31 -13.04 -1.28
C ASP A 88 -2.15 -12.96 -2.28
N THR A 89 -1.94 -14.00 -3.09
CA THR A 89 -0.94 -13.99 -4.16
C THR A 89 -1.34 -12.94 -5.20
N ALA A 90 -0.51 -11.93 -5.36
CA ALA A 90 -0.77 -10.80 -6.25
C ALA A 90 0.49 -9.96 -6.39
N THR A 91 0.45 -9.02 -7.33
CA THR A 91 1.41 -7.94 -7.38
C THR A 91 0.84 -6.77 -6.57
N TYR A 92 1.63 -6.26 -5.65
CA TYR A 92 1.22 -5.19 -4.74
C TYR A 92 1.89 -3.88 -5.17
N PHE A 93 1.09 -2.82 -5.23
CA PHE A 93 1.56 -1.50 -5.64
C PHE A 93 1.24 -0.49 -4.56
N CYS A 94 2.16 0.44 -4.33
CA CYS A 94 1.85 1.67 -3.65
C CYS A 94 1.78 2.81 -4.66
N ALA A 95 0.95 3.80 -4.40
CA ALA A 95 0.78 4.94 -5.27
C ALA A 95 0.42 6.17 -4.45
N ARG A 96 0.76 7.34 -4.98
CA ARG A 96 0.34 8.60 -4.38
C ARG A 96 -1.14 8.84 -4.68
N GLY A 97 -1.89 9.17 -3.65
CA GLY A 97 -3.26 9.65 -3.81
C GLY A 97 -3.30 11.14 -4.07
N GLY A 98 -4.49 11.70 -4.06
CA GLY A 98 -4.66 13.13 -4.24
C GLY A 98 -4.17 13.94 -3.06
N PRO A 99 -3.90 15.24 -3.27
CA PRO A 99 -3.58 16.14 -2.18
C PRO A 99 -4.76 16.25 -1.20
N GLY A 100 -4.44 16.61 0.05
CA GLY A 100 -5.45 16.83 1.07
C GLY A 100 -5.95 15.59 1.76
N GLY A 101 -5.35 14.44 1.48
CA GLY A 101 -5.60 13.23 2.25
C GLY A 101 -6.95 12.60 2.05
N SER A 102 -7.50 12.74 0.84
CA SER A 102 -8.77 12.10 0.50
C SER A 102 -8.71 10.60 0.73
N SER A 103 -9.79 10.02 1.22
CA SER A 103 -9.94 8.60 1.44
C SER A 103 -10.41 7.85 0.19
N GLY A 104 -10.44 8.49 -0.97
CA GLY A 104 -10.88 7.85 -2.20
C GLY A 104 -9.95 6.76 -2.67
N THR A 105 -10.41 6.00 -3.66
CA THR A 105 -9.63 4.94 -4.29
C THR A 105 -8.82 5.44 -5.47
N ASP A 106 -8.94 6.72 -5.80
CA ASP A 106 -8.23 7.30 -6.93
C ASP A 106 -6.75 7.42 -6.61
N ALA A 107 -5.93 6.98 -7.53
CA ALA A 107 -4.48 7.07 -7.42
C ALA A 107 -3.96 8.02 -8.48
N PHE A 108 -2.97 8.82 -8.10
CA PHE A 108 -2.29 9.72 -9.00
C PHE A 108 -0.84 9.28 -9.16
N ASP A 109 -0.19 9.72 -10.21
CA ASP A 109 1.23 9.50 -10.36
C ASP A 109 2.00 10.15 -9.19
N PRO A 110 3.11 9.55 -8.76
CA PRO A 110 3.67 8.34 -9.30
C PRO A 110 3.12 7.06 -8.66
N TRP A 111 3.21 5.97 -9.43
CA TRP A 111 2.99 4.61 -8.97
C TRP A 111 4.34 3.94 -8.81
N GLY A 112 4.44 3.03 -7.86
CA GLY A 112 5.59 2.14 -7.79
C GLY A 112 5.52 1.07 -8.89
N PRO A 113 6.64 0.37 -9.15
CA PRO A 113 6.69 -0.69 -10.16
C PRO A 113 5.96 -1.98 -9.76
N GLY A 114 5.60 -2.11 -8.50
CA GLY A 114 4.94 -3.30 -7.98
C GLY A 114 5.92 -4.35 -7.46
N THR A 115 5.47 -5.14 -6.51
CA THR A 115 6.23 -6.25 -5.95
C THR A 115 5.34 -7.48 -5.87
N LEU A 116 5.85 -8.62 -6.33
CA LEU A 116 5.11 -9.87 -6.35
C LEU A 116 5.19 -10.57 -5.00
N VAL A 117 4.04 -11.04 -4.54
CA VAL A 117 3.92 -11.76 -3.26
C VAL A 117 3.39 -13.17 -3.50
#